data_3a8b3d5da5705fb26d9076c75fcdf297
#
_entry.id   3a8b3d5da5705fb26d9076c75fcdf297
#
_cell.length_a   1.000
_cell.length_b   1.000
_cell.length_c   1.000
_cell.angle_alpha   90.00
_cell.angle_beta   90.00
_cell.angle_gamma   90.00
#
_symmetry.space_group_name_H-M   'P 1'
#
loop_
_entity.id
_entity.type
_entity.pdbx_description
1 polymer ?
#
loop_
_entity_poly.entity_id
_entity_poly.type
_entity_poly.pdbx_seq_one_letter_code
_entity_poly.pdbx_strand_id
1 'polypeptide(L)'
;MLLALIMTLITLAGVSVLFVYRRNSANLKSSMADKVNSLQTLLQARCRYVQDFSDFSSQEASMILEDISNTMKSDITLYTTNGKEFRSTTPEVFDRMLLGSRMNPDAFESIIYKNKRYYIGKEYIGAKPTYFLYAPVFNAQGKMIAIMCSPFTDESFDFKSEAVLHSISVVTVFMILLLLARFIMATAVDKMFKPLS
;
A
#
# COMPACT_ATOMS: atom_id res chain seq x y z
N MET A 1 1.56 39.94 -18.52
CA MET A 1 2.72 39.24 -17.93
C MET A 1 2.36 38.51 -16.64
N LEU A 2 1.78 39.16 -15.62
CA LEU A 2 1.42 38.55 -14.33
C LEU A 2 0.47 37.33 -14.48
N LEU A 3 -0.55 37.45 -15.33
CA LEU A 3 -1.53 36.38 -15.56
C LEU A 3 -0.89 35.13 -16.19
N ALA A 4 0.05 35.29 -17.12
CA ALA A 4 0.77 34.19 -17.73
C ALA A 4 1.66 33.45 -16.67
N LEU A 5 2.30 34.19 -15.78
CA LEU A 5 3.08 33.64 -14.66
C LEU A 5 2.22 32.86 -13.68
N ILE A 6 1.03 33.37 -13.36
CA ILE A 6 0.08 32.64 -12.47
C ILE A 6 -0.40 31.34 -13.14
N MET A 7 -0.72 31.39 -14.43
CA MET A 7 -1.17 30.22 -15.18
C MET A 7 -0.07 29.14 -15.29
N THR A 8 1.18 29.54 -15.51
CA THR A 8 2.30 28.59 -15.53
C THR A 8 2.55 27.97 -14.16
N LEU A 9 2.37 28.73 -13.08
CA LEU A 9 2.47 28.20 -11.71
C LEU A 9 1.40 27.15 -11.44
N ILE A 10 0.14 27.46 -11.77
CA ILE A 10 -0.98 26.52 -11.53
C ILE A 10 -0.79 25.25 -12.33
N THR A 11 -0.36 25.34 -13.59
CA THR A 11 -0.11 24.16 -14.43
C THR A 11 1.06 23.32 -13.90
N LEU A 12 2.16 23.95 -13.50
CA LEU A 12 3.33 23.27 -12.93
C LEU A 12 2.96 22.56 -11.60
N ALA A 13 2.24 23.24 -10.72
CA ALA A 13 1.77 22.66 -9.46
C ALA A 13 0.83 21.47 -9.72
N GLY A 14 -0.11 21.60 -10.65
CA GLY A 14 -1.03 20.52 -11.02
C GLY A 14 -0.32 19.29 -11.59
N VAL A 15 0.62 19.48 -12.51
CA VAL A 15 1.42 18.39 -13.07
C VAL A 15 2.27 17.71 -11.98
N SER A 16 2.86 18.49 -11.08
CA SER A 16 3.67 17.99 -9.98
C SER A 16 2.86 17.11 -9.01
N VAL A 17 1.67 17.56 -8.63
CA VAL A 17 0.76 16.77 -7.76
C VAL A 17 0.33 15.48 -8.46
N LEU A 18 -0.03 15.53 -9.74
CA LEU A 18 -0.39 14.34 -10.52
C LEU A 18 0.78 13.34 -10.62
N PHE A 19 2.00 13.83 -10.79
CA PHE A 19 3.19 12.98 -10.86
C PHE A 19 3.45 12.26 -9.53
N VAL A 20 3.39 13.00 -8.42
CA VAL A 20 3.54 12.43 -7.07
C VAL A 20 2.45 11.40 -6.80
N TYR A 21 1.19 11.73 -7.14
CA TYR A 21 0.07 10.81 -6.97
C TYR A 21 0.28 9.48 -7.72
N ARG A 22 0.69 9.56 -9.00
CA ARG A 22 0.93 8.35 -9.82
C ARG A 22 2.10 7.53 -9.30
N ARG A 23 3.21 8.18 -8.97
CA ARG A 23 4.40 7.52 -8.42
C ARG A 23 4.08 6.81 -7.11
N ASN A 24 3.36 7.50 -6.23
CA ASN A 24 2.99 6.98 -4.92
C ASN A 24 2.02 5.80 -5.02
N SER A 25 1.03 5.88 -5.90
CA SER A 25 0.11 4.76 -6.17
C SER A 25 0.84 3.54 -6.77
N ALA A 26 1.84 3.74 -7.61
CA ALA A 26 2.64 2.66 -8.17
C ALA A 26 3.52 2.00 -7.09
N ASN A 27 4.19 2.80 -6.27
CA ASN A 27 5.01 2.33 -5.15
C ASN A 27 4.18 1.54 -4.13
N LEU A 28 2.99 2.03 -3.79
CA LEU A 28 2.06 1.34 -2.89
C LEU A 28 1.69 -0.05 -3.42
N LYS A 29 1.33 -0.15 -4.70
CA LYS A 29 0.99 -1.43 -5.32
C LYS A 29 2.18 -2.39 -5.34
N SER A 30 3.38 -1.90 -5.63
CA SER A 30 4.61 -2.70 -5.58
C SER A 30 4.88 -3.20 -4.16
N SER A 31 4.83 -2.31 -3.16
CA SER A 31 5.02 -2.67 -1.76
C SER A 31 4.02 -3.71 -1.26
N MET A 32 2.74 -3.59 -1.64
CA MET A 32 1.72 -4.60 -1.36
C MET A 32 2.04 -5.94 -2.01
N ALA A 33 2.44 -5.94 -3.29
CA ALA A 33 2.80 -7.15 -4.02
C ALA A 33 4.03 -7.84 -3.42
N ASP A 34 5.05 -7.07 -3.05
CA ASP A 34 6.26 -7.59 -2.41
C ASP A 34 5.95 -8.20 -1.04
N LYS A 35 5.11 -7.55 -0.24
CA LYS A 35 4.66 -8.07 1.05
C LYS A 35 3.89 -9.38 0.89
N VAL A 36 2.95 -9.45 -0.04
CA VAL A 36 2.19 -10.67 -0.34
C VAL A 36 3.13 -11.81 -0.74
N ASN A 37 4.06 -11.54 -1.65
CA ASN A 37 5.00 -12.56 -2.12
C ASN A 37 5.91 -13.07 -0.99
N SER A 38 6.38 -12.18 -0.12
CA SER A 38 7.22 -12.54 1.03
C SER A 38 6.45 -13.39 2.03
N LEU A 39 5.25 -13.00 2.40
CA LEU A 39 4.37 -13.76 3.30
C LEU A 39 4.02 -15.13 2.71
N GLN A 40 3.64 -15.16 1.43
CA GLN A 40 3.32 -16.40 0.73
C GLN A 40 4.52 -17.37 0.71
N THR A 41 5.72 -16.86 0.41
CA THR A 41 6.93 -17.67 0.38
C THR A 41 7.27 -18.26 1.75
N LEU A 42 7.16 -17.46 2.81
CA LEU A 42 7.41 -17.93 4.17
C LEU A 42 6.38 -18.99 4.61
N LEU A 43 5.10 -18.76 4.36
CA LEU A 43 4.04 -19.71 4.67
C LEU A 43 4.23 -21.03 3.90
N GLN A 44 4.52 -20.96 2.60
CA GLN A 44 4.76 -22.15 1.78
C GLN A 44 5.99 -22.93 2.25
N ALA A 45 7.05 -22.26 2.68
CA ALA A 45 8.23 -22.90 3.22
C ALA A 45 7.91 -23.68 4.53
N ARG A 46 7.09 -23.09 5.41
CA ARG A 46 6.67 -23.73 6.67
C ARG A 46 5.63 -24.84 6.45
N CYS A 47 4.72 -24.65 5.49
CA CYS A 47 3.65 -25.60 5.18
C CYS A 47 4.04 -26.62 4.09
N ARG A 48 5.33 -26.74 3.76
CA ARG A 48 5.82 -27.55 2.63
C ARG A 48 5.37 -29.02 2.66
N TYR A 49 5.32 -29.62 3.83
CA TYR A 49 5.01 -31.04 4.03
C TYR A 49 3.56 -31.31 4.44
N VAL A 50 2.75 -30.29 4.56
CA VAL A 50 1.34 -30.38 4.92
C VAL A 50 0.53 -30.87 3.74
N GLN A 51 -0.22 -31.96 3.94
CA GLN A 51 -1.07 -32.50 2.89
C GLN A 51 -2.49 -31.95 2.92
N ASP A 52 -3.01 -31.70 4.13
CA ASP A 52 -4.30 -31.07 4.35
C ASP A 52 -4.30 -30.28 5.66
N PHE A 53 -5.22 -29.30 5.79
CA PHE A 53 -5.38 -28.55 7.03
C PHE A 53 -5.91 -29.38 8.19
N SER A 54 -6.58 -30.49 7.90
CA SER A 54 -6.98 -31.47 8.90
C SER A 54 -5.79 -32.11 9.64
N ASP A 55 -4.60 -32.10 9.00
CA ASP A 55 -3.37 -32.67 9.56
C ASP A 55 -2.65 -31.69 10.51
N PHE A 56 -3.06 -30.42 10.49
CA PHE A 56 -2.54 -29.43 11.42
C PHE A 56 -3.29 -29.47 12.74
N SER A 57 -2.58 -29.74 13.81
CA SER A 57 -3.11 -29.41 15.12
C SER A 57 -3.33 -27.87 15.18
N SER A 58 -4.42 -27.49 15.81
CA SER A 58 -4.75 -26.07 16.02
C SER A 58 -3.60 -25.27 16.64
N GLN A 59 -2.77 -25.94 17.44
CA GLN A 59 -1.63 -25.35 18.14
C GLN A 59 -0.41 -25.15 17.23
N GLU A 60 -0.09 -26.11 16.36
CA GLU A 60 1.00 -25.98 15.39
C GLU A 60 0.74 -24.87 14.38
N ALA A 61 -0.49 -24.78 13.87
CA ALA A 61 -0.89 -23.71 12.98
C ALA A 61 -0.74 -22.34 13.65
N SER A 62 -1.14 -22.20 14.92
CA SER A 62 -0.98 -20.95 15.67
C SER A 62 0.50 -20.58 15.85
N MET A 63 1.37 -21.53 16.22
CA MET A 63 2.79 -21.25 16.39
C MET A 63 3.47 -20.81 15.09
N ILE A 64 3.13 -21.44 13.95
CA ILE A 64 3.66 -21.03 12.65
C ILE A 64 3.20 -19.62 12.28
N LEU A 65 1.92 -19.32 12.48
CA LEU A 65 1.38 -18.00 12.17
C LEU A 65 1.99 -16.91 13.05
N GLU A 66 2.14 -17.16 14.35
CA GLU A 66 2.77 -16.22 15.28
C GLU A 66 4.25 -15.97 14.93
N ASP A 67 5.02 -17.00 14.58
CA ASP A 67 6.42 -16.87 14.17
C ASP A 67 6.55 -15.99 12.92
N ILE A 68 5.70 -16.22 11.90
CA ILE A 68 5.70 -15.44 10.68
C ILE A 68 5.18 -14.02 10.93
N SER A 69 4.13 -13.87 11.72
CA SER A 69 3.56 -12.56 12.10
C SER A 69 4.59 -11.69 12.80
N ASN A 70 5.32 -12.26 13.76
CA ASN A 70 6.39 -11.58 14.49
C ASN A 70 7.56 -11.20 13.57
N THR A 71 7.94 -12.08 12.65
CA THR A 71 9.01 -11.85 11.69
C THR A 71 8.65 -10.73 10.69
N MET A 72 7.44 -10.76 10.18
CA MET A 72 6.96 -9.84 9.15
C MET A 72 6.26 -8.60 9.71
N LYS A 73 6.09 -8.54 11.03
CA LYS A 73 5.33 -7.48 11.74
C LYS A 73 3.96 -7.23 11.08
N SER A 74 3.25 -8.31 10.83
CA SER A 74 1.98 -8.27 10.11
C SER A 74 1.04 -9.37 10.57
N ASP A 75 -0.20 -8.99 10.83
CA ASP A 75 -1.24 -9.96 11.14
C ASP A 75 -1.50 -10.88 9.95
N ILE A 76 -1.80 -12.14 10.25
CA ILE A 76 -2.05 -13.15 9.24
C ILE A 76 -3.29 -13.95 9.64
N THR A 77 -4.18 -14.13 8.68
CA THR A 77 -5.33 -15.02 8.78
C THR A 77 -5.24 -16.08 7.70
N LEU A 78 -5.46 -17.32 8.06
CA LEU A 78 -5.63 -18.41 7.11
C LEU A 78 -7.09 -18.76 6.93
N TYR A 79 -7.48 -18.91 5.68
CA TYR A 79 -8.76 -19.44 5.27
C TYR A 79 -8.57 -20.81 4.63
N THR A 80 -9.53 -21.68 4.84
CA THR A 80 -9.63 -22.94 4.10
C THR A 80 -9.89 -22.70 2.62
N THR A 81 -9.71 -23.69 1.78
CA THR A 81 -9.98 -23.61 0.32
C THR A 81 -11.44 -23.35 -0.02
N ASN A 82 -12.38 -23.51 0.93
CA ASN A 82 -13.78 -23.11 0.79
C ASN A 82 -14.09 -21.73 1.38
N GLY A 83 -13.04 -20.93 1.73
CA GLY A 83 -13.17 -19.57 2.16
C GLY A 83 -13.64 -19.36 3.59
N LYS A 84 -13.64 -20.40 4.43
CA LYS A 84 -13.95 -20.28 5.87
C LYS A 84 -12.67 -19.98 6.64
N GLU A 85 -12.73 -19.09 7.61
CA GLU A 85 -11.63 -18.85 8.53
C GLU A 85 -11.21 -20.15 9.22
N PHE A 86 -9.90 -20.38 9.22
CA PHE A 86 -9.29 -21.48 9.92
C PHE A 86 -8.54 -21.02 11.17
N ARG A 87 -7.68 -20.03 11.03
CA ARG A 87 -6.87 -19.48 12.13
C ARG A 87 -6.40 -18.05 11.82
N SER A 88 -6.33 -17.23 12.86
CA SER A 88 -5.82 -15.87 12.79
C SER A 88 -4.83 -15.57 13.92
N THR A 89 -3.87 -14.68 13.66
CA THR A 89 -3.00 -14.10 14.71
C THR A 89 -3.73 -13.05 15.54
N THR A 90 -4.88 -12.56 15.05
CA THR A 90 -5.75 -11.59 15.73
C THR A 90 -7.19 -12.11 15.79
N PRO A 91 -7.46 -13.19 16.57
CA PRO A 91 -8.80 -13.78 16.65
C PRO A 91 -9.86 -12.78 17.16
N GLU A 92 -9.44 -11.80 17.94
CA GLU A 92 -10.32 -10.76 18.50
C GLU A 92 -11.08 -9.95 17.44
N VAL A 93 -10.53 -9.82 16.24
CA VAL A 93 -11.17 -9.10 15.11
C VAL A 93 -12.40 -9.86 14.63
N PHE A 94 -12.35 -11.19 14.68
CA PHE A 94 -13.45 -12.08 14.30
C PHE A 94 -14.45 -12.24 15.45
N ASP A 95 -13.95 -12.40 16.68
CA ASP A 95 -14.76 -12.53 17.88
C ASP A 95 -15.63 -11.27 18.14
N ARG A 96 -15.10 -10.11 17.81
CA ARG A 96 -15.83 -8.82 17.87
C ARG A 96 -16.65 -8.52 16.62
N MET A 97 -16.78 -9.45 15.70
CA MET A 97 -17.51 -9.30 14.43
C MET A 97 -17.06 -8.09 13.59
N LEU A 98 -15.82 -7.64 13.74
CA LEU A 98 -15.25 -6.57 12.92
C LEU A 98 -14.90 -7.04 11.51
N LEU A 99 -14.63 -8.34 11.36
CA LEU A 99 -14.53 -9.06 10.09
C LEU A 99 -15.43 -10.29 10.13
N GLY A 100 -15.97 -10.67 8.98
CA GLY A 100 -16.76 -11.88 8.83
C GLY A 100 -15.90 -13.15 8.87
N SER A 101 -16.46 -14.28 9.34
CA SER A 101 -15.80 -15.59 9.36
C SER A 101 -15.54 -16.19 7.98
N ARG A 102 -15.99 -15.52 6.91
CA ARG A 102 -15.71 -15.88 5.52
C ARG A 102 -14.88 -14.81 4.86
N MET A 103 -13.95 -15.26 4.01
CA MET A 103 -13.14 -14.35 3.22
C MET A 103 -14.00 -13.51 2.25
N ASN A 104 -13.44 -12.43 1.79
CA ASN A 104 -14.06 -11.54 0.80
C ASN A 104 -14.46 -12.33 -0.48
N PRO A 105 -15.70 -12.21 -0.98
CA PRO A 105 -16.18 -12.94 -2.15
C PRO A 105 -15.36 -12.66 -3.42
N ASP A 106 -14.93 -11.41 -3.65
CA ASP A 106 -14.12 -11.03 -4.82
C ASP A 106 -12.72 -11.65 -4.75
N ALA A 107 -12.15 -11.72 -3.53
CA ALA A 107 -10.88 -12.40 -3.29
C ALA A 107 -11.01 -13.91 -3.54
N PHE A 108 -12.10 -14.52 -3.06
CA PHE A 108 -12.39 -15.93 -3.27
C PHE A 108 -12.52 -16.25 -4.76
N GLU A 109 -13.34 -15.49 -5.48
CA GLU A 109 -13.51 -15.64 -6.92
C GLU A 109 -12.17 -15.47 -7.67
N SER A 110 -11.39 -14.47 -7.29
CA SER A 110 -10.12 -14.17 -7.95
C SER A 110 -9.09 -15.29 -7.77
N ILE A 111 -9.03 -15.89 -6.60
CA ILE A 111 -8.02 -16.91 -6.27
C ILE A 111 -8.50 -18.30 -6.73
N ILE A 112 -9.73 -18.69 -6.40
CA ILE A 112 -10.22 -20.05 -6.66
C ILE A 112 -10.64 -20.24 -8.11
N TYR A 113 -11.40 -19.32 -8.67
CA TYR A 113 -11.94 -19.50 -10.03
C TYR A 113 -11.08 -18.89 -11.11
N LYS A 114 -10.43 -17.72 -10.83
CA LYS A 114 -9.58 -17.04 -11.81
C LYS A 114 -8.09 -17.41 -11.69
N ASN A 115 -7.74 -18.26 -10.73
CA ASN A 115 -6.36 -18.73 -10.48
C ASN A 115 -5.33 -17.58 -10.40
N LYS A 116 -5.72 -16.46 -9.82
CA LYS A 116 -4.78 -15.34 -9.64
C LYS A 116 -3.74 -15.69 -8.59
N ARG A 117 -2.51 -15.25 -8.82
CA ARG A 117 -1.39 -15.42 -7.89
C ARG A 117 -1.64 -14.73 -6.55
N TYR A 118 -2.31 -13.60 -6.56
CA TYR A 118 -2.75 -12.86 -5.37
C TYR A 118 -3.91 -11.94 -5.72
N TYR A 119 -4.62 -11.49 -4.69
CA TYR A 119 -5.65 -10.46 -4.80
C TYR A 119 -5.45 -9.40 -3.72
N ILE A 120 -5.64 -8.15 -4.08
CA ILE A 120 -5.58 -7.00 -3.18
C ILE A 120 -6.95 -6.33 -3.20
N GLY A 121 -7.63 -6.36 -2.07
CA GLY A 121 -8.95 -5.76 -1.88
C GLY A 121 -8.94 -4.68 -0.81
N LYS A 122 -9.83 -3.70 -0.95
CA LYS A 122 -10.07 -2.70 0.08
C LYS A 122 -11.29 -3.13 0.87
N GLU A 123 -11.12 -3.33 2.17
CA GLU A 123 -12.16 -3.75 3.09
C GLU A 123 -12.22 -2.81 4.29
N TYR A 124 -13.19 -3.00 5.17
CA TYR A 124 -13.35 -2.18 6.35
C TYR A 124 -13.19 -3.02 7.62
N ILE A 125 -12.30 -2.60 8.51
CA ILE A 125 -12.23 -3.10 9.88
C ILE A 125 -13.00 -2.10 10.73
N GLY A 126 -14.24 -2.43 11.07
CA GLY A 126 -15.15 -1.45 11.64
C GLY A 126 -15.38 -0.27 10.67
N ALA A 127 -14.99 0.94 11.06
CA ALA A 127 -15.10 2.14 10.22
C ALA A 127 -13.83 2.48 9.42
N LYS A 128 -12.71 1.77 9.66
CA LYS A 128 -11.42 2.07 9.04
C LYS A 128 -11.23 1.30 7.73
N PRO A 129 -11.07 1.98 6.58
CA PRO A 129 -10.73 1.32 5.34
C PRO A 129 -9.29 0.80 5.39
N THR A 130 -9.11 -0.48 5.07
CA THR A 130 -7.82 -1.18 5.11
C THR A 130 -7.68 -2.01 3.84
N TYR A 131 -6.48 -2.08 3.29
CA TYR A 131 -6.19 -3.01 2.21
C TYR A 131 -5.89 -4.38 2.79
N PHE A 132 -6.47 -5.41 2.17
CA PHE A 132 -6.21 -6.80 2.50
C PHE A 132 -5.54 -7.51 1.33
N LEU A 133 -4.52 -8.27 1.66
CA LEU A 133 -3.69 -9.00 0.72
C LEU A 133 -4.05 -10.48 0.85
N TYR A 134 -4.53 -11.08 -0.23
CA TYR A 134 -4.89 -12.50 -0.27
C TYR A 134 -3.98 -13.25 -1.23
N ALA A 135 -3.49 -14.42 -0.83
CA ALA A 135 -2.75 -15.31 -1.73
C ALA A 135 -2.98 -16.79 -1.38
N PRO A 136 -2.98 -17.68 -2.39
CA PRO A 136 -3.06 -19.11 -2.16
C PRO A 136 -1.76 -19.65 -1.53
N VAL A 137 -1.87 -20.61 -0.66
CA VAL A 137 -0.75 -21.35 -0.05
C VAL A 137 -0.73 -22.74 -0.63
N PHE A 138 0.41 -23.12 -1.21
CA PHE A 138 0.60 -24.43 -1.83
C PHE A 138 1.59 -25.27 -1.03
N ASN A 139 1.39 -26.57 -1.01
CA ASN A 139 2.35 -27.52 -0.45
C ASN A 139 3.42 -27.92 -1.50
N ALA A 140 4.33 -28.82 -1.11
CA ALA A 140 5.40 -29.30 -2.00
C ALA A 140 4.89 -30.04 -3.25
N GLN A 141 3.66 -30.56 -3.22
CA GLN A 141 3.02 -31.27 -4.31
C GLN A 141 2.26 -30.32 -5.26
N GLY A 142 2.26 -29.02 -4.97
CA GLY A 142 1.53 -28.02 -5.76
C GLY A 142 0.01 -28.02 -5.47
N LYS A 143 -0.45 -28.70 -4.43
CA LYS A 143 -1.85 -28.65 -4.01
C LYS A 143 -2.07 -27.40 -3.18
N MET A 144 -3.12 -26.64 -3.50
CA MET A 144 -3.55 -25.51 -2.65
C MET A 144 -4.12 -26.07 -1.35
N ILE A 145 -3.52 -25.68 -0.24
CA ILE A 145 -3.92 -26.13 1.10
C ILE A 145 -4.67 -25.05 1.88
N ALA A 146 -4.43 -23.77 1.56
CA ALA A 146 -5.07 -22.64 2.22
C ALA A 146 -5.08 -21.41 1.35
N ILE A 147 -5.76 -20.37 1.84
CA ILE A 147 -5.63 -19.00 1.37
C ILE A 147 -5.19 -18.15 2.56
N MET A 148 -4.04 -17.50 2.43
CA MET A 148 -3.61 -16.52 3.43
C MET A 148 -4.25 -15.18 3.17
N CYS A 149 -4.48 -14.43 4.24
CA CYS A 149 -4.91 -13.05 4.22
C CYS A 149 -4.07 -12.25 5.22
N SER A 150 -3.66 -11.05 4.84
CA SER A 150 -2.95 -10.14 5.74
C SER A 150 -3.41 -8.71 5.49
N PRO A 151 -3.72 -7.93 6.54
CA PRO A 151 -3.98 -6.51 6.40
C PRO A 151 -2.68 -5.79 6.01
N PHE A 152 -2.80 -4.84 5.10
CA PHE A 152 -1.70 -3.94 4.76
C PHE A 152 -1.85 -2.66 5.58
N THR A 153 -1.08 -2.58 6.63
CA THR A 153 -0.93 -1.39 7.46
C THR A 153 0.45 -0.82 7.19
N ASP A 154 0.55 0.10 6.26
CA ASP A 154 1.77 0.86 6.06
C ASP A 154 1.62 2.20 6.78
N GLU A 155 2.10 2.27 8.01
CA GLU A 155 2.14 3.49 8.80
C GLU A 155 3.11 4.52 8.22
N SER A 156 4.06 4.08 7.39
CA SER A 156 5.01 4.95 6.70
C SER A 156 4.38 5.67 5.51
N PHE A 157 3.19 5.25 5.07
CA PHE A 157 2.54 5.73 3.87
C PHE A 157 1.48 6.80 4.18
N ASP A 158 1.91 7.92 4.77
CA ASP A 158 1.07 9.11 4.88
C ASP A 158 1.11 9.92 3.58
N PHE A 159 0.31 9.47 2.61
CA PHE A 159 0.12 10.15 1.33
C PHE A 159 -0.18 11.65 1.48
N LYS A 160 -0.96 12.00 2.52
CA LYS A 160 -1.33 13.41 2.74
C LYS A 160 -0.11 14.22 3.13
N SER A 161 0.71 13.72 4.03
CA SER A 161 1.93 14.39 4.50
C SER A 161 2.95 14.55 3.35
N GLU A 162 3.19 13.51 2.58
CA GLU A 162 4.15 13.54 1.47
C GLU A 162 3.68 14.46 0.32
N ALA A 163 2.40 14.42 -0.03
CA ALA A 163 1.83 15.31 -1.04
C ALA A 163 1.86 16.79 -0.59
N VAL A 164 1.60 17.07 0.69
CA VAL A 164 1.67 18.41 1.26
C VAL A 164 3.11 18.92 1.25
N LEU A 165 4.09 18.14 1.72
CA LEU A 165 5.50 18.52 1.71
C LEU A 165 6.00 18.80 0.30
N HIS A 166 5.63 17.98 -0.67
CA HIS A 166 5.99 18.19 -2.07
C HIS A 166 5.37 19.48 -2.63
N SER A 167 4.09 19.72 -2.34
CA SER A 167 3.38 20.94 -2.77
C SER A 167 4.02 22.19 -2.17
N ILE A 168 4.37 22.18 -0.89
CA ILE A 168 5.08 23.27 -0.22
C ILE A 168 6.44 23.52 -0.90
N SER A 169 7.20 22.46 -1.20
CA SER A 169 8.50 22.57 -1.87
C SER A 169 8.39 23.24 -3.24
N VAL A 170 7.41 22.83 -4.06
CA VAL A 170 7.18 23.44 -5.38
C VAL A 170 6.82 24.91 -5.28
N VAL A 171 5.92 25.26 -4.35
CA VAL A 171 5.52 26.67 -4.13
C VAL A 171 6.71 27.48 -3.65
N THR A 172 7.53 26.96 -2.76
CA THR A 172 8.73 27.65 -2.22
C THR A 172 9.75 27.94 -3.33
N VAL A 173 10.08 26.95 -4.15
CA VAL A 173 11.01 27.13 -5.29
C VAL A 173 10.49 28.18 -6.24
N PHE A 174 9.19 28.16 -6.54
CA PHE A 174 8.58 29.14 -7.44
C PHE A 174 8.61 30.56 -6.86
N MET A 175 8.35 30.73 -5.56
CA MET A 175 8.46 32.03 -4.89
C MET A 175 9.89 32.59 -4.95
N ILE A 176 10.90 31.75 -4.77
CA ILE A 176 12.31 32.14 -4.91
C ILE A 176 12.60 32.61 -6.34
N LEU A 177 12.13 31.88 -7.35
CA LEU A 177 12.31 32.26 -8.76
C LEU A 177 11.63 33.59 -9.11
N LEU A 178 10.43 33.85 -8.56
CA LEU A 178 9.74 35.13 -8.74
C LEU A 178 10.51 36.29 -8.10
N LEU A 179 11.05 36.11 -6.91
CA LEU A 179 11.85 37.12 -6.22
C LEU A 179 13.13 37.42 -7.01
N LEU A 180 13.82 36.40 -7.52
CA LEU A 180 14.99 36.54 -8.38
C LEU A 180 14.67 37.31 -9.68
N ALA A 181 13.57 36.92 -10.35
CA ALA A 181 13.14 37.58 -11.56
C ALA A 181 12.81 39.08 -11.32
N ARG A 182 12.15 39.38 -10.21
CA ARG A 182 11.86 40.75 -9.79
C ARG A 182 13.15 41.55 -9.50
N PHE A 183 14.10 40.94 -8.81
CA PHE A 183 15.39 41.58 -8.51
C PHE A 183 16.19 41.87 -9.78
N ILE A 184 16.24 40.92 -10.73
CA ILE A 184 16.91 41.13 -12.03
C ILE A 184 16.26 42.25 -12.81
N MET A 185 14.91 42.30 -12.86
CA MET A 185 14.19 43.39 -13.56
C MET A 185 14.46 44.73 -12.90
N ALA A 186 14.43 44.83 -11.57
CA ALA A 186 14.71 46.09 -10.87
C ALA A 186 16.12 46.61 -11.18
N THR A 187 17.13 45.73 -11.12
CA THR A 187 18.52 46.10 -11.43
C THR A 187 18.73 46.45 -12.90
N ALA A 188 18.01 45.82 -13.83
CA ALA A 188 18.06 46.18 -15.25
C ALA A 188 17.44 47.56 -15.53
N VAL A 189 16.30 47.86 -14.89
CA VAL A 189 15.64 49.14 -14.99
C VAL A 189 16.51 50.26 -14.41
N ASP A 190 17.10 50.08 -13.23
CA ASP A 190 18.01 51.05 -12.62
C ASP A 190 19.24 51.37 -13.50
N LYS A 191 19.77 50.37 -14.21
CA LYS A 191 20.87 50.56 -15.17
C LYS A 191 20.45 51.32 -16.40
N MET A 192 19.20 51.16 -16.88
CA MET A 192 18.70 51.90 -18.05
C MET A 192 18.36 53.36 -17.76
N PHE A 193 18.02 53.68 -16.51
CA PHE A 193 17.64 55.04 -16.12
C PHE A 193 18.76 55.83 -15.40
N LYS A 194 19.98 55.25 -15.25
CA LYS A 194 21.14 56.08 -14.86
C LYS A 194 21.54 56.96 -16.03
N PRO A 195 21.36 58.31 -15.95
CA PRO A 195 21.81 59.16 -17.01
C PRO A 195 23.33 59.11 -17.11
N LEU A 196 23.82 59.08 -18.34
CA LEU A 196 25.22 59.29 -18.66
C LEU A 196 25.60 60.73 -18.18
N SER A 197 26.15 60.81 -16.97
CA SER A 197 26.84 62.03 -16.50
C SER A 197 28.32 61.79 -16.52
#